data_23ef7dff8f9f178c8b563f75d499c998
#
_entry.id   23ef7dff8f9f178c8b563f75d499c998
#
_cell.length_a   1.000
_cell.length_b   1.000
_cell.length_c   1.000
_cell.angle_alpha   90.00
_cell.angle_beta   90.00
_cell.angle_gamma   90.00
#
_symmetry.space_group_name_H-M   'P 1'
#
loop_
_entity.id
_entity.type
_entity.pdbx_description
1 polymer ?
#
loop_
_entity_poly.entity_id
_entity_poly.type
_entity_poly.pdbx_seq_one_letter_code
_entity_poly.pdbx_strand_id
1 'polypeptide(L)'
;MYNVSSKQAEEFIDHQEILDTLDYARTNKDNRALIESLLEKAASCKGLSHREAALLLECDQPDLTERIFHLAREIKQKLYGNRIVMFAPLYLSNYCVNGCVYCPYHAKNRTIARKKLSQEEIRREVIALQDMGHKRLALEAGEDPLRNPIDYILESIRTIYGIHHKNGAIRRVNVNIAATTVENYRRLRDAGIGTYILFQETYHKGNYEVLHPTGPKSKYSYHTEAMDRAMEGGIDDVGIGVLFGLNTYRYDFVGLLMHAEHLEAAFGVGPHTVSVPRICPADDIETKDFPNAISDEMFCRLVAVIRIAVPYTGMIISTRESEAVRRKVLELGISQISGGSRTSVGGYAVPETKEENSAQFDISDRRTLDEVVNWLLDLGHIPSFCTACYREGRTGDRFMSLVKRGQIANCCQPNALMTLKEYLEDYASPETREKGIRLIHEEMERIPNPKIREIALRNLHEIEEGKRDFRL
;
A
#
# COMPACT_ATOMS: atom_id res chain seq x y z
N MET A 1 -26.08 9.81 -12.55
CA MET A 1 -26.81 9.42 -11.30
C MET A 1 -25.99 8.35 -10.63
N TYR A 2 -25.74 8.50 -9.32
CA TYR A 2 -24.91 7.56 -8.56
C TYR A 2 -25.42 6.11 -8.66
N ASN A 3 -24.52 5.22 -9.06
CA ASN A 3 -24.77 3.80 -9.17
C ASN A 3 -23.51 3.01 -8.79
N VAL A 4 -23.44 2.54 -7.57
CA VAL A 4 -22.29 1.86 -7.01
C VAL A 4 -21.87 0.59 -7.78
N SER A 5 -22.78 -0.05 -8.50
CA SER A 5 -22.51 -1.27 -9.27
C SER A 5 -22.31 -1.02 -10.78
N SER A 6 -22.28 0.25 -11.22
CA SER A 6 -22.06 0.59 -12.62
C SER A 6 -20.60 0.29 -13.04
N LYS A 7 -20.40 -0.04 -14.30
CA LYS A 7 -19.06 -0.17 -14.89
C LYS A 7 -18.54 1.14 -15.50
N GLN A 8 -19.29 2.23 -15.36
CA GLN A 8 -18.91 3.55 -15.89
C GLN A 8 -18.37 4.41 -14.74
N ALA A 9 -17.16 4.92 -14.91
CA ALA A 9 -16.46 5.68 -13.88
C ALA A 9 -17.30 6.84 -13.32
N GLU A 10 -17.94 7.64 -14.17
CA GLU A 10 -18.73 8.80 -13.77
C GLU A 10 -20.06 8.45 -13.08
N GLU A 11 -20.46 7.17 -13.05
CA GLU A 11 -21.66 6.73 -12.32
C GLU A 11 -21.32 6.18 -10.94
N PHE A 12 -20.22 5.43 -10.78
CA PHE A 12 -19.80 4.98 -9.44
C PHE A 12 -18.94 6.00 -8.70
N ILE A 13 -18.30 6.96 -9.41
CA ILE A 13 -17.70 8.18 -8.87
C ILE A 13 -18.55 9.36 -9.33
N ASP A 14 -19.79 9.41 -8.85
CA ASP A 14 -20.72 10.47 -9.24
C ASP A 14 -20.37 11.79 -8.52
N HIS A 15 -20.12 12.84 -9.32
CA HIS A 15 -19.71 14.14 -8.81
C HIS A 15 -20.76 14.75 -7.87
N GLN A 16 -22.05 14.62 -8.22
CA GLN A 16 -23.12 15.19 -7.40
C GLN A 16 -23.24 14.46 -6.07
N GLU A 17 -23.10 13.12 -6.06
CA GLU A 17 -23.08 12.34 -4.82
C GLU A 17 -21.94 12.76 -3.89
N ILE A 18 -20.76 13.06 -4.44
CA ILE A 18 -19.66 13.59 -3.62
C ILE A 18 -20.02 14.95 -3.03
N LEU A 19 -20.56 15.87 -3.82
CA LEU A 19 -20.95 17.20 -3.33
C LEU A 19 -22.05 17.10 -2.27
N ASP A 20 -23.05 16.28 -2.48
CA ASP A 20 -24.14 16.04 -1.51
C ASP A 20 -23.62 15.42 -0.22
N THR A 21 -22.66 14.53 -0.31
CA THR A 21 -21.96 13.91 0.83
C THR A 21 -21.17 14.97 1.63
N LEU A 22 -20.45 15.84 0.96
CA LEU A 22 -19.68 16.91 1.62
C LEU A 22 -20.60 17.94 2.30
N ASP A 23 -21.73 18.27 1.66
CA ASP A 23 -22.74 19.15 2.27
C ASP A 23 -23.41 18.52 3.48
N TYR A 24 -23.77 17.24 3.38
CA TYR A 24 -24.28 16.45 4.51
C TYR A 24 -23.30 16.44 5.68
N ALA A 25 -22.03 16.15 5.44
CA ALA A 25 -21.01 16.11 6.46
C ALA A 25 -20.83 17.47 7.15
N ARG A 26 -20.75 18.55 6.36
CA ARG A 26 -20.63 19.93 6.86
C ARG A 26 -21.83 20.33 7.71
N THR A 27 -23.03 20.01 7.27
CA THR A 27 -24.29 20.37 7.97
C THR A 27 -24.43 19.62 9.30
N ASN A 28 -23.91 18.40 9.40
CA ASN A 28 -24.06 17.53 10.58
C ASN A 28 -22.79 17.47 11.46
N LYS A 29 -21.74 18.20 11.16
CA LYS A 29 -20.43 18.10 11.88
C LYS A 29 -20.53 18.36 13.39
N ASP A 30 -21.53 19.12 13.82
CA ASP A 30 -21.79 19.46 15.22
C ASP A 30 -22.87 18.55 15.87
N ASN A 31 -23.45 17.61 15.11
CA ASN A 31 -24.45 16.67 15.60
C ASN A 31 -23.80 15.54 16.41
N ARG A 32 -23.54 15.82 17.68
CA ARG A 32 -22.87 14.92 18.60
C ARG A 32 -23.52 13.54 18.66
N ALA A 33 -24.83 13.49 18.82
CA ALA A 33 -25.55 12.22 18.96
C ALA A 33 -25.41 11.33 17.72
N LEU A 34 -25.43 11.94 16.52
CA LEU A 34 -25.22 11.22 15.28
C LEU A 34 -23.78 10.68 15.19
N ILE A 35 -22.76 11.51 15.51
CA ILE A 35 -21.36 11.10 15.48
C ILE A 35 -21.12 9.94 16.48
N GLU A 36 -21.65 10.02 17.70
CA GLU A 36 -21.53 8.95 18.69
C GLU A 36 -22.17 7.64 18.21
N SER A 37 -23.34 7.72 17.56
CA SER A 37 -23.98 6.53 16.99
C SER A 37 -23.16 5.88 15.87
N LEU A 38 -22.45 6.68 15.06
CA LEU A 38 -21.54 6.18 14.02
C LEU A 38 -20.30 5.49 14.63
N LEU A 39 -19.75 6.04 15.72
CA LEU A 39 -18.65 5.40 16.43
C LEU A 39 -19.07 4.04 17.02
N GLU A 40 -20.26 3.95 17.60
CA GLU A 40 -20.84 2.69 18.09
C GLU A 40 -21.04 1.67 16.96
N LYS A 41 -21.59 2.11 15.82
CA LYS A 41 -21.72 1.26 14.62
C LYS A 41 -20.35 0.75 14.16
N ALA A 42 -19.37 1.62 14.06
CA ALA A 42 -18.03 1.32 13.59
C ALA A 42 -17.28 0.33 14.49
N ALA A 43 -17.52 0.34 15.81
CA ALA A 43 -16.93 -0.59 16.77
C ALA A 43 -17.24 -2.07 16.44
N SER A 44 -18.31 -2.32 15.69
CA SER A 44 -18.62 -3.66 15.15
C SER A 44 -17.66 -4.16 14.08
N CYS A 45 -16.74 -3.33 13.59
CA CYS A 45 -15.80 -3.58 12.48
C CYS A 45 -16.48 -3.97 11.15
N LYS A 46 -17.67 -3.45 10.89
CA LYS A 46 -18.38 -3.69 9.60
C LYS A 46 -18.14 -2.59 8.57
N GLY A 47 -17.38 -1.56 8.94
CA GLY A 47 -17.14 -0.40 8.10
C GLY A 47 -18.24 0.67 8.19
N LEU A 48 -18.00 1.75 7.47
CA LEU A 48 -18.92 2.87 7.31
C LEU A 48 -19.04 3.22 5.82
N SER A 49 -20.20 3.75 5.43
CA SER A 49 -20.37 4.30 4.09
C SER A 49 -19.54 5.58 3.90
N HIS A 50 -19.31 5.98 2.65
CA HIS A 50 -18.60 7.21 2.32
C HIS A 50 -19.25 8.44 2.98
N ARG A 51 -20.59 8.53 3.08
CA ARG A 51 -21.32 9.61 3.76
C ARG A 51 -21.06 9.63 5.27
N GLU A 52 -21.14 8.47 5.90
CA GLU A 52 -20.88 8.33 7.34
C GLU A 52 -19.42 8.65 7.69
N ALA A 53 -18.49 8.16 6.88
CA ALA A 53 -17.08 8.43 7.06
C ALA A 53 -16.71 9.90 6.81
N ALA A 54 -17.34 10.55 5.83
CA ALA A 54 -17.15 11.98 5.59
C ALA A 54 -17.57 12.82 6.80
N LEU A 55 -18.66 12.45 7.48
CA LEU A 55 -19.08 13.11 8.72
C LEU A 55 -18.04 12.94 9.84
N LEU A 56 -17.47 11.76 10.03
CA LEU A 56 -16.39 11.57 11.02
C LEU A 56 -15.14 12.39 10.67
N LEU A 57 -14.83 12.54 9.38
CA LEU A 57 -13.71 13.36 8.94
C LEU A 57 -13.89 14.85 9.23
N GLU A 58 -15.11 15.36 9.13
CA GLU A 58 -15.46 16.76 9.41
C GLU A 58 -15.66 17.08 10.91
N CYS A 59 -15.74 16.06 11.76
CA CYS A 59 -15.89 16.27 13.21
C CYS A 59 -14.69 17.03 13.76
N ASP A 60 -14.93 18.20 14.36
CA ASP A 60 -13.88 19.05 14.96
C ASP A 60 -13.98 19.16 16.50
N GLN A 61 -14.89 18.41 17.13
CA GLN A 61 -15.02 18.32 18.58
C GLN A 61 -13.85 17.51 19.16
N PRO A 62 -13.02 18.08 20.07
CA PRO A 62 -11.76 17.46 20.49
C PRO A 62 -11.91 16.09 21.14
N ASP A 63 -12.92 15.91 22.01
CA ASP A 63 -13.19 14.63 22.67
C ASP A 63 -13.67 13.54 21.71
N LEU A 64 -14.49 13.89 20.72
CA LEU A 64 -14.93 12.96 19.69
C LEU A 64 -13.79 12.63 18.72
N THR A 65 -12.92 13.58 18.42
CA THR A 65 -11.71 13.32 17.63
C THR A 65 -10.80 12.31 18.31
N GLU A 66 -10.59 12.43 19.63
CA GLU A 66 -9.81 11.45 20.39
C GLU A 66 -10.48 10.07 20.40
N ARG A 67 -11.82 10.02 20.49
CA ARG A 67 -12.58 8.75 20.36
C ARG A 67 -12.44 8.13 18.97
N ILE A 68 -12.40 8.93 17.90
CA ILE A 68 -12.12 8.45 16.53
C ILE A 68 -10.73 7.80 16.47
N PHE A 69 -9.71 8.46 17.00
CA PHE A 69 -8.35 7.89 17.05
C PHE A 69 -8.27 6.62 17.89
N HIS A 70 -8.92 6.60 19.05
CA HIS A 70 -8.98 5.42 19.89
C HIS A 70 -9.63 4.24 19.17
N LEU A 71 -10.79 4.46 18.55
CA LEU A 71 -11.50 3.42 17.80
C LEU A 71 -10.69 2.89 16.61
N ALA A 72 -9.97 3.77 15.90
CA ALA A 72 -9.10 3.36 14.80
C ALA A 72 -7.98 2.40 15.29
N ARG A 73 -7.35 2.71 16.45
CA ARG A 73 -6.35 1.84 17.10
C ARG A 73 -6.96 0.49 17.47
N GLU A 74 -8.13 0.48 18.09
CA GLU A 74 -8.84 -0.76 18.49
C GLU A 74 -9.16 -1.63 17.27
N ILE A 75 -9.72 -1.04 16.20
CA ILE A 75 -10.04 -1.76 14.97
C ILE A 75 -8.77 -2.34 14.33
N LYS A 76 -7.71 -1.53 14.22
CA LYS A 76 -6.42 -2.01 13.70
C LYS A 76 -5.89 -3.17 14.53
N GLN A 77 -5.87 -3.02 15.86
CA GLN A 77 -5.38 -4.06 16.76
C GLN A 77 -6.19 -5.35 16.66
N LYS A 78 -7.52 -5.25 16.59
CA LYS A 78 -8.42 -6.39 16.48
C LYS A 78 -8.25 -7.17 15.17
N LEU A 79 -8.06 -6.47 14.05
CA LEU A 79 -8.02 -7.09 12.72
C LEU A 79 -6.60 -7.40 12.24
N TYR A 80 -5.64 -6.54 12.51
CA TYR A 80 -4.27 -6.67 12.03
C TYR A 80 -3.24 -6.97 13.13
N GLY A 81 -3.59 -6.70 14.41
CA GLY A 81 -2.65 -6.83 15.53
C GLY A 81 -1.44 -5.89 15.37
N ASN A 82 -0.31 -6.35 15.86
CA ASN A 82 0.96 -5.58 15.82
C ASN A 82 1.78 -5.83 14.55
N ARG A 83 1.27 -6.61 13.58
CA ARG A 83 2.01 -6.96 12.37
C ARG A 83 2.10 -5.80 11.41
N ILE A 84 3.31 -5.53 10.93
CA ILE A 84 3.58 -4.54 9.89
C ILE A 84 4.30 -5.24 8.74
N VAL A 85 3.65 -5.28 7.58
CA VAL A 85 4.20 -5.92 6.39
C VAL A 85 5.27 -5.03 5.76
N MET A 86 6.44 -5.61 5.47
CA MET A 86 7.59 -4.94 4.87
C MET A 86 7.67 -5.20 3.38
N PHE A 87 8.00 -4.16 2.60
CA PHE A 87 8.31 -4.27 1.17
C PHE A 87 9.33 -3.22 0.73
N ALA A 88 9.85 -3.36 -0.47
CA ALA A 88 10.63 -2.32 -1.14
C ALA A 88 10.07 -2.06 -2.55
N PRO A 89 10.08 -0.80 -3.03
CA PRO A 89 9.83 -0.51 -4.43
C PRO A 89 11.04 -0.93 -5.28
N LEU A 90 10.81 -1.36 -6.51
CA LEU A 90 11.84 -1.53 -7.53
C LEU A 90 11.39 -0.83 -8.81
N TYR A 91 12.05 0.28 -9.12
CA TYR A 91 11.78 1.07 -10.32
C TYR A 91 12.49 0.47 -11.52
N LEU A 92 11.73 -0.04 -12.48
CA LEU A 92 12.26 -0.69 -13.69
C LEU A 92 12.62 0.31 -14.77
N SER A 93 11.84 1.41 -14.87
CA SER A 93 12.03 2.43 -15.90
C SER A 93 11.28 3.73 -15.56
N ASN A 94 11.90 4.86 -15.87
CA ASN A 94 11.25 6.19 -15.79
C ASN A 94 10.92 6.78 -17.17
N TYR A 95 11.04 6.02 -18.24
CA TYR A 95 10.50 6.43 -19.54
C TYR A 95 8.97 6.48 -19.46
N CYS A 96 8.40 7.66 -19.77
CA CYS A 96 6.97 7.90 -19.73
C CYS A 96 6.55 8.87 -20.82
N VAL A 97 5.39 8.60 -21.45
CA VAL A 97 4.81 9.43 -22.52
C VAL A 97 3.75 10.40 -22.01
N ASN A 98 3.37 10.30 -20.72
CA ASN A 98 2.36 11.15 -20.11
C ASN A 98 2.89 12.52 -19.72
N GLY A 99 1.98 13.49 -19.61
CA GLY A 99 2.28 14.86 -19.21
C GLY A 99 1.85 15.21 -17.78
N CYS A 100 1.85 14.26 -16.84
CA CYS A 100 1.38 14.46 -15.46
C CYS A 100 2.18 15.56 -14.77
N VAL A 101 1.55 16.67 -14.37
CA VAL A 101 2.23 17.87 -13.86
C VAL A 101 2.85 17.71 -12.46
N TYR A 102 2.54 16.62 -11.76
CA TYR A 102 3.01 16.32 -10.40
C TYR A 102 4.09 15.20 -10.37
N CYS A 103 4.46 14.64 -11.52
CA CYS A 103 5.37 13.50 -11.62
C CYS A 103 6.62 13.86 -12.42
N PRO A 104 7.83 13.69 -11.87
CA PRO A 104 9.07 14.04 -12.58
C PRO A 104 9.29 13.20 -13.84
N TYR A 105 8.58 12.06 -13.99
CA TYR A 105 8.65 11.22 -15.18
C TYR A 105 7.89 11.80 -16.39
N HIS A 106 7.18 12.93 -16.26
CA HIS A 106 6.42 13.51 -17.35
C HIS A 106 7.30 13.76 -18.60
N ALA A 107 6.69 13.59 -19.79
CA ALA A 107 7.39 13.59 -21.06
C ALA A 107 8.16 14.89 -21.36
N LYS A 108 7.76 16.02 -20.76
CA LYS A 108 8.39 17.33 -20.97
C LYS A 108 9.61 17.57 -20.07
N ASN A 109 9.79 16.78 -18.99
CA ASN A 109 10.97 16.93 -18.13
C ASN A 109 12.25 16.57 -18.91
N ARG A 110 13.19 17.54 -18.99
CA ARG A 110 14.46 17.41 -19.69
C ARG A 110 15.66 17.29 -18.76
N THR A 111 15.43 17.41 -17.45
CA THR A 111 16.48 17.41 -16.43
C THR A 111 16.69 16.02 -15.83
N ILE A 112 15.61 15.26 -15.64
CA ILE A 112 15.71 13.92 -15.08
C ILE A 112 16.47 12.94 -15.99
N ALA A 113 17.39 12.17 -15.43
CA ALA A 113 18.09 11.11 -16.15
C ALA A 113 17.13 9.99 -16.54
N ARG A 114 16.93 9.77 -17.85
CA ARG A 114 16.05 8.68 -18.34
C ARG A 114 16.78 7.35 -18.35
N LYS A 115 16.23 6.39 -17.65
CA LYS A 115 16.82 5.07 -17.45
C LYS A 115 15.77 3.96 -17.56
N LYS A 116 16.21 2.81 -18.03
CA LYS A 116 15.46 1.55 -18.04
C LYS A 116 16.43 0.42 -17.72
N LEU A 117 16.10 -0.43 -16.80
CA LEU A 117 16.93 -1.55 -16.41
C LEU A 117 16.89 -2.67 -17.47
N SER A 118 18.06 -3.17 -17.85
CA SER A 118 18.19 -4.46 -18.51
C SER A 118 17.90 -5.61 -17.54
N GLN A 119 17.66 -6.82 -18.05
CA GLN A 119 17.45 -8.00 -17.19
C GLN A 119 18.65 -8.29 -16.28
N GLU A 120 19.87 -7.98 -16.74
CA GLU A 120 21.07 -8.13 -15.93
C GLU A 120 21.18 -7.08 -14.82
N GLU A 121 20.77 -5.83 -15.08
CA GLU A 121 20.66 -4.81 -14.04
C GLU A 121 19.58 -5.15 -13.03
N ILE A 122 18.41 -5.64 -13.46
CA ILE A 122 17.36 -6.16 -12.56
C ILE A 122 17.92 -7.27 -11.67
N ARG A 123 18.72 -8.19 -12.21
CA ARG A 123 19.36 -9.24 -11.41
C ARG A 123 20.25 -8.66 -10.32
N ARG A 124 21.08 -7.67 -10.62
CA ARG A 124 21.95 -7.02 -9.63
C ARG A 124 21.15 -6.29 -8.54
N GLU A 125 20.12 -5.56 -8.92
CA GLU A 125 19.23 -4.86 -7.99
C GLU A 125 18.51 -5.85 -7.05
N VAL A 126 18.03 -6.97 -7.58
CA VAL A 126 17.33 -7.99 -6.79
C VAL A 126 18.27 -8.71 -5.83
N ILE A 127 19.52 -8.98 -6.25
CA ILE A 127 20.53 -9.56 -5.34
C ILE A 127 20.80 -8.58 -4.18
N ALA A 128 20.96 -7.27 -4.45
CA ALA A 128 21.15 -6.28 -3.41
C ALA A 128 19.94 -6.20 -2.45
N LEU A 129 18.72 -6.27 -2.98
CA LEU A 129 17.50 -6.31 -2.17
C LEU A 129 17.39 -7.60 -1.33
N GLN A 130 17.80 -8.73 -1.87
CA GLN A 130 17.88 -10.00 -1.13
C GLN A 130 18.95 -9.96 -0.02
N ASP A 131 20.10 -9.32 -0.27
CA ASP A 131 21.15 -9.12 0.75
C ASP A 131 20.69 -8.19 1.88
N MET A 132 19.73 -7.28 1.62
CA MET A 132 19.06 -6.50 2.66
C MET A 132 18.02 -7.31 3.45
N GLY A 133 17.55 -8.44 2.94
CA GLY A 133 16.53 -9.30 3.55
C GLY A 133 15.12 -9.14 3.01
N HIS A 134 14.90 -8.36 1.95
CA HIS A 134 13.58 -8.21 1.34
C HIS A 134 13.06 -9.50 0.72
N LYS A 135 11.77 -9.78 0.89
CA LYS A 135 11.04 -10.93 0.32
C LYS A 135 9.87 -10.48 -0.58
N ARG A 136 9.54 -9.19 -0.57
CA ARG A 136 8.40 -8.60 -1.28
C ARG A 136 8.83 -7.33 -1.97
N LEU A 137 8.47 -7.20 -3.25
CA LEU A 137 8.72 -6.00 -4.05
C LEU A 137 7.41 -5.39 -4.56
N ALA A 138 7.44 -4.07 -4.79
CA ALA A 138 6.48 -3.34 -5.62
C ALA A 138 7.24 -2.85 -6.86
N LEU A 139 6.86 -3.36 -8.05
CA LEU A 139 7.47 -2.94 -9.31
C LEU A 139 6.83 -1.65 -9.79
N GLU A 140 7.66 -0.70 -10.16
CA GLU A 140 7.26 0.62 -10.64
C GLU A 140 7.82 0.85 -12.05
N ALA A 141 6.99 1.35 -12.97
CA ALA A 141 7.44 1.73 -14.30
C ALA A 141 6.61 2.88 -14.87
N GLY A 142 7.27 3.81 -15.55
CA GLY A 142 6.58 4.83 -16.34
C GLY A 142 5.84 4.21 -17.53
N GLU A 143 4.79 4.86 -17.99
CA GLU A 143 3.99 4.43 -19.13
C GLU A 143 4.66 4.81 -20.45
N ASP A 144 5.26 3.85 -21.11
CA ASP A 144 5.80 4.00 -22.47
C ASP A 144 5.58 2.69 -23.24
N PRO A 145 4.59 2.61 -24.14
CA PRO A 145 4.28 1.38 -24.86
C PRO A 145 5.42 0.82 -25.70
N LEU A 146 6.36 1.67 -26.12
CA LEU A 146 7.50 1.24 -26.94
C LEU A 146 8.68 0.79 -26.06
N ARG A 147 8.97 1.52 -24.99
CA ARG A 147 10.13 1.23 -24.15
C ARG A 147 9.80 0.27 -22.99
N ASN A 148 8.59 0.36 -22.45
CA ASN A 148 8.11 -0.45 -21.34
C ASN A 148 6.88 -1.30 -21.75
N PRO A 149 6.93 -2.07 -22.86
CA PRO A 149 5.81 -2.92 -23.24
C PRO A 149 5.52 -3.95 -22.15
N ILE A 150 4.31 -4.47 -22.14
CA ILE A 150 3.90 -5.49 -21.13
C ILE A 150 4.85 -6.70 -21.12
N ASP A 151 5.41 -7.08 -22.25
CA ASP A 151 6.37 -8.18 -22.36
C ASP A 151 7.63 -7.94 -21.52
N TYR A 152 8.13 -6.71 -21.49
CA TYR A 152 9.26 -6.32 -20.64
C TYR A 152 8.91 -6.48 -19.15
N ILE A 153 7.72 -6.05 -18.73
CA ILE A 153 7.26 -6.20 -17.34
C ILE A 153 7.16 -7.69 -16.97
N LEU A 154 6.57 -8.51 -17.83
CA LEU A 154 6.42 -9.95 -17.63
C LEU A 154 7.78 -10.68 -17.58
N GLU A 155 8.72 -10.29 -18.44
CA GLU A 155 10.08 -10.81 -18.41
C GLU A 155 10.80 -10.44 -17.11
N SER A 156 10.65 -9.18 -16.67
CA SER A 156 11.22 -8.70 -15.42
C SER A 156 10.68 -9.48 -14.21
N ILE A 157 9.37 -9.76 -14.16
CA ILE A 157 8.76 -10.59 -13.11
C ILE A 157 9.37 -11.99 -13.10
N ARG A 158 9.51 -12.64 -14.26
CA ARG A 158 10.14 -13.97 -14.37
C ARG A 158 11.60 -13.95 -13.91
N THR A 159 12.36 -12.93 -14.33
CA THR A 159 13.74 -12.75 -13.89
C THR A 159 13.81 -12.63 -12.36
N ILE A 160 12.98 -11.79 -11.74
CA ILE A 160 12.95 -11.57 -10.30
C ILE A 160 12.66 -12.85 -9.53
N TYR A 161 11.64 -13.61 -9.92
CA TYR A 161 11.28 -14.87 -9.25
C TYR A 161 12.33 -15.97 -9.46
N GLY A 162 13.10 -15.91 -10.54
CA GLY A 162 14.18 -16.87 -10.82
C GLY A 162 15.48 -16.64 -10.06
N ILE A 163 15.59 -15.54 -9.27
CA ILE A 163 16.83 -15.23 -8.56
C ILE A 163 16.78 -15.76 -7.13
N HIS A 164 17.72 -16.63 -6.83
CA HIS A 164 18.01 -17.12 -5.49
C HIS A 164 19.44 -16.78 -5.13
N HIS A 165 19.65 -15.99 -4.10
CA HIS A 165 20.97 -15.58 -3.65
C HIS A 165 21.11 -15.84 -2.14
N LYS A 166 22.05 -16.73 -1.75
CA LYS A 166 22.20 -17.21 -0.37
C LYS A 166 20.84 -17.80 0.13
N ASN A 167 20.34 -17.32 1.28
CA ASN A 167 19.01 -17.65 1.79
C ASN A 167 17.90 -16.71 1.26
N GLY A 168 18.25 -15.81 0.32
CA GLY A 168 17.34 -14.81 -0.23
C GLY A 168 16.51 -15.35 -1.40
N ALA A 169 15.26 -14.93 -1.45
CA ALA A 169 14.38 -15.09 -2.60
C ALA A 169 13.26 -14.04 -2.53
N ILE A 170 12.94 -13.41 -3.64
CA ILE A 170 11.71 -12.60 -3.72
C ILE A 170 10.55 -13.58 -3.88
N ARG A 171 9.63 -13.54 -2.92
CA ARG A 171 8.49 -14.47 -2.81
C ARG A 171 7.18 -13.85 -3.25
N ARG A 172 7.14 -12.54 -3.47
CA ARG A 172 5.97 -11.79 -3.94
C ARG A 172 6.39 -10.53 -4.68
N VAL A 173 5.77 -10.31 -5.83
CA VAL A 173 5.92 -9.12 -6.65
C VAL A 173 4.54 -8.47 -6.81
N ASN A 174 4.36 -7.28 -6.26
CA ASN A 174 3.23 -6.41 -6.58
C ASN A 174 3.61 -5.55 -7.79
N VAL A 175 2.63 -5.10 -8.55
CA VAL A 175 2.88 -4.34 -9.78
C VAL A 175 2.10 -3.03 -9.77
N ASN A 176 2.82 -1.93 -9.93
CA ASN A 176 2.27 -0.58 -10.09
C ASN A 176 2.70 -0.05 -11.47
N ILE A 177 1.92 -0.33 -12.48
CA ILE A 177 2.07 0.16 -13.85
C ILE A 177 0.77 0.82 -14.30
N ALA A 178 0.84 1.61 -15.38
CA ALA A 178 -0.33 2.28 -15.93
C ALA A 178 -1.49 1.33 -16.25
N ALA A 179 -2.70 1.88 -16.30
CA ALA A 179 -3.92 1.18 -16.69
C ALA A 179 -3.75 0.47 -18.04
N THR A 180 -4.18 -0.78 -18.13
CA THR A 180 -4.01 -1.59 -19.33
C THR A 180 -5.28 -2.39 -19.67
N THR A 181 -5.19 -3.33 -20.58
CA THR A 181 -6.31 -4.14 -21.07
C THR A 181 -6.57 -5.36 -20.18
N VAL A 182 -7.79 -5.89 -20.21
CA VAL A 182 -8.15 -7.15 -19.51
C VAL A 182 -7.18 -8.28 -19.88
N GLU A 183 -6.77 -8.38 -21.16
CA GLU A 183 -5.82 -9.39 -21.60
C GLU A 183 -4.44 -9.23 -20.94
N ASN A 184 -3.92 -8.01 -20.84
CA ASN A 184 -2.66 -7.75 -20.16
C ASN A 184 -2.76 -8.04 -18.66
N TYR A 185 -3.88 -7.74 -18.02
CA TYR A 185 -4.11 -8.11 -16.62
C TYR A 185 -4.16 -9.64 -16.44
N ARG A 186 -4.75 -10.38 -17.36
CA ARG A 186 -4.72 -11.86 -17.35
C ARG A 186 -3.28 -12.38 -17.43
N ARG A 187 -2.47 -11.81 -18.31
CA ARG A 187 -1.05 -12.16 -18.45
C ARG A 187 -0.24 -11.84 -17.19
N LEU A 188 -0.53 -10.72 -16.50
CA LEU A 188 0.08 -10.38 -15.21
C LEU A 188 -0.33 -11.38 -14.12
N ARG A 189 -1.61 -11.75 -14.05
CA ARG A 189 -2.08 -12.81 -13.14
C ARG A 189 -1.33 -14.12 -13.39
N ASP A 190 -1.21 -14.53 -14.63
CA ASP A 190 -0.55 -15.78 -15.03
C ASP A 190 0.97 -15.74 -14.74
N ALA A 191 1.57 -14.55 -14.71
CA ALA A 191 2.95 -14.35 -14.25
C ALA A 191 3.10 -14.46 -12.72
N GLY A 192 2.01 -14.61 -11.97
CA GLY A 192 2.02 -14.83 -10.53
C GLY A 192 2.24 -13.54 -9.71
N ILE A 193 1.74 -12.41 -10.18
CA ILE A 193 1.81 -11.18 -9.37
C ILE A 193 0.98 -11.29 -8.10
N GLY A 194 1.33 -10.48 -7.10
CA GLY A 194 0.55 -10.31 -5.90
C GLY A 194 -0.63 -9.35 -6.11
N THR A 195 -0.45 -8.09 -5.76
CA THR A 195 -1.45 -7.03 -5.94
C THR A 195 -1.13 -6.21 -7.18
N TYR A 196 -2.14 -5.91 -8.00
CA TYR A 196 -2.06 -4.82 -8.95
C TYR A 196 -2.42 -3.51 -8.24
N ILE A 197 -1.55 -2.52 -8.30
CA ILE A 197 -1.71 -1.24 -7.61
C ILE A 197 -1.78 -0.13 -8.66
N LEU A 198 -2.76 0.76 -8.53
CA LEU A 198 -2.82 1.97 -9.32
C LEU A 198 -3.51 3.08 -8.52
N PHE A 199 -2.83 4.22 -8.38
CA PHE A 199 -3.42 5.37 -7.71
C PHE A 199 -4.28 6.14 -8.69
N GLN A 200 -5.48 6.52 -8.23
CA GLN A 200 -6.37 7.42 -8.97
C GLN A 200 -5.79 8.82 -9.08
N GLU A 201 -4.91 9.17 -8.17
CA GLU A 201 -4.31 10.48 -7.98
C GLU A 201 -5.32 11.50 -7.43
N THR A 202 -6.36 11.83 -8.18
CA THR A 202 -7.56 12.57 -7.75
C THR A 202 -8.81 12.01 -8.40
N TYR A 203 -9.91 11.98 -7.67
CA TYR A 203 -11.23 11.58 -8.18
C TYR A 203 -12.01 12.73 -8.84
N HIS A 204 -11.55 13.97 -8.69
CA HIS A 204 -12.21 15.13 -9.31
C HIS A 204 -11.86 15.22 -10.80
N LYS A 205 -12.77 14.77 -11.68
CA LYS A 205 -12.55 14.66 -13.12
C LYS A 205 -11.96 15.91 -13.76
N GLY A 206 -12.55 17.10 -13.50
CA GLY A 206 -12.06 18.35 -14.09
C GLY A 206 -10.63 18.70 -13.67
N ASN A 207 -10.26 18.43 -12.39
CA ASN A 207 -8.90 18.62 -11.93
C ASN A 207 -7.96 17.53 -12.45
N TYR A 208 -8.44 16.30 -12.56
CA TYR A 208 -7.70 15.19 -13.16
C TYR A 208 -7.25 15.51 -14.60
N GLU A 209 -8.14 16.08 -15.42
CA GLU A 209 -7.83 16.47 -16.81
C GLU A 209 -6.78 17.58 -16.89
N VAL A 210 -6.80 18.52 -15.95
CA VAL A 210 -5.77 19.56 -15.82
C VAL A 210 -4.42 18.98 -15.42
N LEU A 211 -4.41 18.04 -14.48
CA LEU A 211 -3.21 17.40 -13.96
C LEU A 211 -2.59 16.39 -14.95
N HIS A 212 -3.37 15.88 -15.91
CA HIS A 212 -2.95 14.92 -16.93
C HIS A 212 -3.23 15.43 -18.36
N PRO A 213 -2.58 16.52 -18.78
CA PRO A 213 -2.94 17.23 -20.02
C PRO A 213 -2.63 16.44 -21.30
N THR A 214 -1.76 15.45 -21.26
CA THR A 214 -1.34 14.68 -22.44
C THR A 214 -0.99 13.24 -22.09
N GLY A 215 -1.06 12.37 -23.11
CA GLY A 215 -0.72 10.96 -23.00
C GLY A 215 -1.91 10.06 -22.67
N PRO A 216 -1.72 8.74 -22.62
CA PRO A 216 -2.79 7.77 -22.34
C PRO A 216 -3.49 7.99 -21.00
N LYS A 217 -2.73 8.39 -19.95
CA LYS A 217 -3.25 8.65 -18.60
C LYS A 217 -4.23 9.83 -18.56
N SER A 218 -4.30 10.69 -19.59
CA SER A 218 -5.27 11.79 -19.67
C SER A 218 -6.74 11.31 -19.74
N LYS A 219 -6.99 10.06 -20.04
CA LYS A 219 -8.34 9.48 -20.16
C LYS A 219 -8.87 9.08 -18.78
N TYR A 220 -9.58 9.98 -18.11
CA TYR A 220 -10.11 9.78 -16.75
C TYR A 220 -10.85 8.46 -16.58
N SER A 221 -11.89 8.19 -17.40
CA SER A 221 -12.72 6.99 -17.26
C SER A 221 -11.89 5.72 -17.43
N TYR A 222 -11.03 5.66 -18.47
CA TYR A 222 -10.17 4.52 -18.70
C TYR A 222 -9.22 4.23 -17.53
N HIS A 223 -8.70 5.28 -16.88
CA HIS A 223 -7.84 5.15 -15.70
C HIS A 223 -8.64 4.70 -14.48
N THR A 224 -9.79 5.33 -14.21
CA THR A 224 -10.65 5.02 -13.05
C THR A 224 -11.21 3.60 -13.09
N GLU A 225 -11.54 3.08 -14.29
CA GLU A 225 -12.05 1.71 -14.51
C GLU A 225 -10.93 0.65 -14.60
N ALA A 226 -9.69 0.99 -14.26
CA ALA A 226 -8.57 0.05 -14.37
C ALA A 226 -8.70 -1.15 -13.44
N MET A 227 -9.24 -0.95 -12.22
CA MET A 227 -9.42 -2.02 -11.25
C MET A 227 -10.49 -3.02 -11.70
N ASP A 228 -11.57 -2.54 -12.33
CA ASP A 228 -12.60 -3.39 -12.94
C ASP A 228 -11.97 -4.33 -13.97
N ARG A 229 -11.17 -3.77 -14.89
CA ARG A 229 -10.49 -4.58 -15.92
C ARG A 229 -9.46 -5.54 -15.32
N ALA A 230 -8.80 -5.15 -14.22
CA ALA A 230 -7.85 -6.03 -13.53
C ALA A 230 -8.57 -7.23 -12.90
N MET A 231 -9.70 -7.00 -12.24
CA MET A 231 -10.51 -8.06 -11.64
C MET A 231 -11.18 -8.92 -12.70
N GLU A 232 -11.66 -8.35 -13.81
CA GLU A 232 -12.12 -9.11 -14.99
C GLU A 232 -11.00 -9.98 -15.60
N GLY A 233 -9.74 -9.53 -15.52
CA GLY A 233 -8.55 -10.30 -15.89
C GLY A 233 -8.20 -11.41 -14.90
N GLY A 234 -8.92 -11.49 -13.77
CA GLY A 234 -8.75 -12.50 -12.73
C GLY A 234 -7.68 -12.15 -11.69
N ILE A 235 -7.35 -10.87 -11.53
CA ILE A 235 -6.52 -10.40 -10.41
C ILE A 235 -7.45 -10.20 -9.21
N ASP A 236 -7.33 -11.05 -8.19
CA ASP A 236 -8.19 -11.01 -7.00
C ASP A 236 -7.84 -9.87 -6.04
N ASP A 237 -6.58 -9.44 -6.02
CA ASP A 237 -6.07 -8.43 -5.09
C ASP A 237 -5.68 -7.15 -5.83
N VAL A 238 -6.49 -6.12 -5.71
CA VAL A 238 -6.22 -4.78 -6.27
C VAL A 238 -5.94 -3.77 -5.17
N GLY A 239 -5.13 -2.76 -5.48
CA GLY A 239 -4.76 -1.68 -4.56
C GLY A 239 -5.07 -0.31 -5.16
N ILE A 240 -5.89 0.46 -4.46
CA ILE A 240 -6.25 1.83 -4.84
C ILE A 240 -5.51 2.87 -4.00
N GLY A 241 -5.54 4.12 -4.41
CA GLY A 241 -4.92 5.20 -3.65
C GLY A 241 -5.20 6.58 -4.23
N VAL A 242 -4.90 7.59 -3.42
CA VAL A 242 -4.99 9.01 -3.78
C VAL A 242 -3.68 9.67 -3.44
N LEU A 243 -3.21 10.57 -4.31
CA LEU A 243 -2.08 11.45 -4.00
C LEU A 243 -2.63 12.73 -3.36
N PHE A 244 -2.73 12.73 -2.04
CA PHE A 244 -3.25 13.86 -1.29
C PHE A 244 -2.40 15.12 -1.47
N GLY A 245 -3.05 16.23 -1.76
CA GLY A 245 -2.43 17.51 -2.09
C GLY A 245 -2.69 17.99 -3.52
N LEU A 246 -3.09 17.09 -4.42
CA LEU A 246 -3.45 17.44 -5.81
C LEU A 246 -4.81 18.13 -5.92
N ASN A 247 -5.76 17.72 -5.09
CA ASN A 247 -7.09 18.30 -4.97
C ASN A 247 -7.47 18.43 -3.49
N THR A 248 -8.65 18.96 -3.19
CA THR A 248 -9.14 19.02 -1.82
C THR A 248 -9.27 17.61 -1.24
N TYR A 249 -8.65 17.38 -0.08
CA TYR A 249 -8.62 16.05 0.55
C TYR A 249 -10.02 15.50 0.82
N ARG A 250 -10.98 16.36 1.08
CA ARG A 250 -12.38 15.98 1.33
C ARG A 250 -13.01 15.29 0.14
N TYR A 251 -12.86 15.89 -1.05
CA TYR A 251 -13.39 15.33 -2.28
C TYR A 251 -12.76 13.96 -2.60
N ASP A 252 -11.44 13.92 -2.55
CA ASP A 252 -10.68 12.71 -2.88
C ASP A 252 -10.86 11.60 -1.85
N PHE A 253 -11.07 11.94 -0.57
CA PHE A 253 -11.42 10.99 0.48
C PHE A 253 -12.77 10.31 0.20
N VAL A 254 -13.80 11.09 -0.15
CA VAL A 254 -15.12 10.54 -0.50
C VAL A 254 -15.02 9.68 -1.74
N GLY A 255 -14.35 10.16 -2.80
CA GLY A 255 -14.13 9.37 -4.03
C GLY A 255 -13.39 8.06 -3.79
N LEU A 256 -12.39 8.06 -2.91
CA LEU A 256 -11.65 6.84 -2.52
C LEU A 256 -12.57 5.79 -1.87
N LEU A 257 -13.46 6.22 -0.99
CA LEU A 257 -14.40 5.31 -0.33
C LEU A 257 -15.49 4.83 -1.29
N MET A 258 -16.00 5.70 -2.17
CA MET A 258 -16.95 5.30 -3.22
C MET A 258 -16.33 4.26 -4.16
N HIS A 259 -15.05 4.38 -4.50
CA HIS A 259 -14.35 3.37 -5.32
C HIS A 259 -14.21 2.03 -4.55
N ALA A 260 -13.92 2.07 -3.26
CA ALA A 260 -13.87 0.86 -2.44
C ALA A 260 -15.24 0.18 -2.35
N GLU A 261 -16.32 0.94 -2.16
CA GLU A 261 -17.71 0.46 -2.16
C GLU A 261 -18.10 -0.13 -3.52
N HIS A 262 -17.68 0.53 -4.61
CA HIS A 262 -17.92 0.05 -5.97
C HIS A 262 -17.31 -1.33 -6.20
N LEU A 263 -16.04 -1.52 -5.85
CA LEU A 263 -15.36 -2.82 -6.01
C LEU A 263 -16.05 -3.92 -5.21
N GLU A 264 -16.48 -3.62 -3.98
CA GLU A 264 -17.23 -4.59 -3.16
C GLU A 264 -18.60 -4.90 -3.77
N ALA A 265 -19.31 -3.90 -4.31
CA ALA A 265 -20.64 -4.09 -4.92
C ALA A 265 -20.57 -4.81 -6.28
N ALA A 266 -19.56 -4.51 -7.11
CA ALA A 266 -19.44 -5.05 -8.46
C ALA A 266 -18.78 -6.45 -8.49
N PHE A 267 -17.83 -6.72 -7.58
CA PHE A 267 -17.01 -7.94 -7.59
C PHE A 267 -17.11 -8.78 -6.30
N GLY A 268 -17.90 -8.33 -5.31
CA GLY A 268 -18.07 -9.03 -4.04
C GLY A 268 -16.91 -8.88 -3.07
N VAL A 269 -15.85 -8.16 -3.44
CA VAL A 269 -14.68 -7.93 -2.60
C VAL A 269 -14.13 -6.52 -2.82
N GLY A 270 -13.89 -5.78 -1.73
CA GLY A 270 -13.27 -4.46 -1.78
C GLY A 270 -11.75 -4.52 -2.07
N PRO A 271 -11.08 -3.38 -2.16
CA PRO A 271 -9.66 -3.34 -2.46
C PRO A 271 -8.84 -4.04 -1.35
N HIS A 272 -7.83 -4.81 -1.77
CA HIS A 272 -6.91 -5.47 -0.85
C HIS A 272 -6.07 -4.45 -0.07
N THR A 273 -5.68 -3.36 -0.73
CA THR A 273 -4.91 -2.28 -0.11
C THR A 273 -5.41 -0.89 -0.51
N VAL A 274 -5.25 0.06 0.41
CA VAL A 274 -5.38 1.50 0.19
C VAL A 274 -4.05 2.17 0.49
N SER A 275 -3.56 2.95 -0.46
CA SER A 275 -2.36 3.78 -0.30
C SER A 275 -2.75 5.23 -0.11
N VAL A 276 -2.08 5.90 0.82
CA VAL A 276 -2.38 7.28 1.21
C VAL A 276 -1.15 8.20 1.08
N PRO A 277 -0.50 8.28 -0.10
CA PRO A 277 0.63 9.17 -0.30
C PRO A 277 0.20 10.64 -0.25
N ARG A 278 1.10 11.51 0.25
CA ARG A 278 1.01 12.96 0.06
C ARG A 278 1.97 13.43 -1.01
N ILE A 279 1.65 14.55 -1.66
CA ILE A 279 2.58 15.21 -2.58
C ILE A 279 3.87 15.58 -1.84
N CYS A 280 5.01 15.32 -2.44
CA CYS A 280 6.32 15.69 -1.91
C CYS A 280 7.22 16.21 -3.04
N PRO A 281 8.31 16.92 -2.72
CA PRO A 281 9.25 17.42 -3.71
C PRO A 281 9.83 16.31 -4.57
N ALA A 282 10.13 16.65 -5.82
CA ALA A 282 10.86 15.79 -6.76
C ALA A 282 11.57 16.66 -7.80
N ASP A 283 12.33 16.05 -8.71
CA ASP A 283 12.90 16.77 -9.84
C ASP A 283 11.81 17.49 -10.65
N ASP A 284 11.98 18.79 -10.90
CA ASP A 284 11.00 19.66 -11.59
C ASP A 284 9.60 19.75 -10.93
N ILE A 285 9.47 19.33 -9.66
CA ILE A 285 8.20 19.35 -8.91
C ILE A 285 8.40 20.08 -7.58
N GLU A 286 7.67 21.18 -7.39
CA GLU A 286 7.67 21.95 -6.16
C GLU A 286 6.32 21.83 -5.44
N THR A 287 6.32 21.47 -4.16
CA THR A 287 5.07 21.29 -3.39
C THR A 287 4.27 22.59 -3.23
N LYS A 288 4.91 23.75 -3.32
CA LYS A 288 4.23 25.06 -3.29
C LYS A 288 3.26 25.27 -4.47
N ASP A 289 3.45 24.54 -5.57
CA ASP A 289 2.58 24.61 -6.76
C ASP A 289 1.25 23.84 -6.55
N PHE A 290 1.14 23.12 -5.43
CA PHE A 290 -0.05 22.34 -5.06
C PHE A 290 -0.67 22.88 -3.78
N PRO A 291 -1.66 23.81 -3.87
CA PRO A 291 -2.20 24.55 -2.73
C PRO A 291 -3.04 23.70 -1.76
N ASN A 292 -3.35 22.44 -2.12
CA ASN A 292 -4.18 21.54 -1.32
C ASN A 292 -3.38 20.65 -0.37
N ALA A 293 -2.13 21.00 -0.06
CA ALA A 293 -1.32 20.25 0.89
C ALA A 293 -2.03 20.12 2.25
N ILE A 294 -1.93 18.96 2.88
CA ILE A 294 -2.57 18.68 4.17
C ILE A 294 -1.54 18.61 5.31
N SER A 295 -1.93 19.07 6.49
CA SER A 295 -1.11 18.99 7.69
C SER A 295 -0.93 17.55 8.16
N ASP A 296 0.09 17.30 8.99
CA ASP A 296 0.31 15.99 9.62
C ASP A 296 -0.87 15.57 10.50
N GLU A 297 -1.51 16.52 11.17
CA GLU A 297 -2.70 16.26 11.99
C GLU A 297 -3.87 15.78 11.14
N MET A 298 -4.17 16.50 10.04
CA MET A 298 -5.23 16.10 9.11
C MET A 298 -4.90 14.76 8.43
N PHE A 299 -3.64 14.51 8.13
CA PHE A 299 -3.21 13.23 7.59
C PHE A 299 -3.45 12.08 8.57
N CYS A 300 -3.13 12.26 9.85
CA CYS A 300 -3.44 11.28 10.90
C CYS A 300 -4.96 11.03 11.01
N ARG A 301 -5.77 12.07 10.92
CA ARG A 301 -7.24 11.96 10.92
C ARG A 301 -7.75 11.18 9.71
N LEU A 302 -7.25 11.49 8.51
CA LEU A 302 -7.57 10.74 7.29
C LEU A 302 -7.28 9.25 7.45
N VAL A 303 -6.08 8.90 7.91
CA VAL A 303 -5.68 7.50 8.13
C VAL A 303 -6.61 6.82 9.13
N ALA A 304 -6.94 7.47 10.26
CA ALA A 304 -7.83 6.92 11.27
C ALA A 304 -9.24 6.66 10.71
N VAL A 305 -9.82 7.64 10.00
CA VAL A 305 -11.17 7.50 9.47
C VAL A 305 -11.23 6.50 8.31
N ILE A 306 -10.20 6.41 7.46
CA ILE A 306 -10.12 5.34 6.43
C ILE A 306 -10.07 3.96 7.11
N ARG A 307 -9.28 3.79 8.19
CA ARG A 307 -9.25 2.52 8.94
C ARG A 307 -10.63 2.14 9.49
N ILE A 308 -11.38 3.10 9.98
CA ILE A 308 -12.74 2.89 10.49
C ILE A 308 -13.71 2.54 9.36
N ALA A 309 -13.62 3.23 8.22
CA ALA A 309 -14.53 3.07 7.09
C ALA A 309 -14.32 1.75 6.34
N VAL A 310 -13.05 1.36 6.10
CA VAL A 310 -12.67 0.13 5.39
C VAL A 310 -11.80 -0.77 6.26
N PRO A 311 -12.36 -1.35 7.33
CA PRO A 311 -11.60 -1.97 8.42
C PRO A 311 -10.79 -3.20 7.98
N TYR A 312 -11.18 -3.89 6.91
CA TYR A 312 -10.55 -5.11 6.42
C TYR A 312 -9.44 -4.87 5.39
N THR A 313 -9.33 -3.66 4.89
CA THR A 313 -8.37 -3.30 3.84
C THR A 313 -6.99 -3.02 4.43
N GLY A 314 -5.93 -3.53 3.82
CA GLY A 314 -4.56 -3.18 4.18
C GLY A 314 -4.29 -1.71 3.86
N MET A 315 -3.58 -0.98 4.74
CA MET A 315 -3.23 0.41 4.49
C MET A 315 -1.73 0.57 4.37
N ILE A 316 -1.30 1.27 3.33
CA ILE A 316 0.12 1.40 2.94
C ILE A 316 0.60 2.84 3.11
N ILE A 317 1.79 2.99 3.72
CA ILE A 317 2.55 4.24 3.71
C ILE A 317 3.98 3.99 3.25
N SER A 318 4.52 4.91 2.49
CA SER A 318 5.88 4.82 1.95
C SER A 318 6.88 5.70 2.71
N THR A 319 8.12 5.69 2.26
CA THR A 319 9.21 6.56 2.74
C THR A 319 9.07 8.03 2.31
N ARG A 320 7.95 8.42 1.67
CA ARG A 320 7.56 9.83 1.46
C ARG A 320 7.41 10.57 2.78
N GLU A 321 6.85 9.87 3.79
CA GLU A 321 6.57 10.43 5.09
C GLU A 321 7.77 10.30 6.03
N SER A 322 7.91 11.31 6.90
CA SER A 322 8.94 11.31 7.95
C SER A 322 8.71 10.20 8.97
N GLU A 323 9.76 9.82 9.69
CA GLU A 323 9.67 8.86 10.80
C GLU A 323 8.58 9.26 11.81
N ALA A 324 8.52 10.53 12.19
CA ALA A 324 7.56 11.04 13.18
C ALA A 324 6.10 10.85 12.73
N VAL A 325 5.80 11.09 11.46
CA VAL A 325 4.46 10.86 10.89
C VAL A 325 4.18 9.36 10.78
N ARG A 326 5.13 8.58 10.27
CA ARG A 326 4.99 7.13 10.13
C ARG A 326 4.70 6.48 11.48
N ARG A 327 5.38 6.89 12.56
CA ARG A 327 5.12 6.42 13.92
C ARG A 327 3.67 6.62 14.37
N LYS A 328 3.11 7.81 14.15
CA LYS A 328 1.73 8.13 14.52
C LYS A 328 0.70 7.29 13.74
N VAL A 329 0.86 7.20 12.42
CA VAL A 329 -0.13 6.52 11.58
C VAL A 329 -0.03 4.99 11.63
N LEU A 330 1.11 4.42 12.03
CA LEU A 330 1.24 3.00 12.34
C LEU A 330 0.27 2.55 13.43
N GLU A 331 0.07 3.36 14.45
CA GLU A 331 -0.91 3.07 15.50
C GLU A 331 -2.35 3.21 15.00
N LEU A 332 -2.63 4.20 14.14
CA LEU A 332 -3.98 4.57 13.72
C LEU A 332 -4.57 3.66 12.65
N GLY A 333 -3.75 3.04 11.80
CA GLY A 333 -4.34 2.26 10.71
C GLY A 333 -3.37 1.57 9.76
N ILE A 334 -2.16 2.07 9.62
CA ILE A 334 -1.19 1.54 8.67
C ILE A 334 -0.78 0.11 9.05
N SER A 335 -0.80 -0.79 8.07
CA SER A 335 -0.43 -2.20 8.23
C SER A 335 0.71 -2.65 7.31
N GLN A 336 1.13 -1.80 6.37
CA GLN A 336 2.22 -2.09 5.44
C GLN A 336 3.10 -0.85 5.24
N ILE A 337 4.42 -1.02 5.26
CA ILE A 337 5.37 0.06 5.03
C ILE A 337 6.50 -0.38 4.11
N SER A 338 7.05 0.57 3.35
CA SER A 338 8.35 0.36 2.70
C SER A 338 9.49 0.70 3.66
N GLY A 339 10.61 0.00 3.53
CA GLY A 339 11.81 0.22 4.33
C GLY A 339 13.09 0.04 3.52
N GLY A 340 14.14 0.82 3.80
CA GLY A 340 15.38 0.78 3.05
C GLY A 340 15.20 1.14 1.57
N SER A 341 14.20 2.00 1.25
CA SER A 341 13.73 2.24 -0.11
C SER A 341 14.70 3.09 -0.94
N ARG A 342 14.71 2.81 -2.26
CA ARG A 342 15.23 3.71 -3.30
C ARG A 342 14.11 4.00 -4.29
N THR A 343 14.00 5.26 -4.74
CA THR A 343 12.96 5.73 -5.68
C THR A 343 13.51 6.03 -7.07
N SER A 344 14.79 5.84 -7.26
CA SER A 344 15.48 5.89 -8.53
C SER A 344 15.37 4.58 -9.31
N VAL A 345 15.57 4.65 -10.62
CA VAL A 345 15.62 3.47 -11.49
C VAL A 345 16.94 2.74 -11.23
N GLY A 346 16.88 1.64 -10.52
CA GLY A 346 18.02 1.01 -9.88
C GLY A 346 18.36 1.68 -8.53
N GLY A 347 19.65 1.69 -8.15
CA GLY A 347 20.13 2.41 -6.97
C GLY A 347 20.26 1.57 -5.70
N TYR A 348 19.89 0.29 -5.73
CA TYR A 348 20.20 -0.65 -4.65
C TYR A 348 21.58 -1.28 -4.80
N ALA A 349 21.93 -1.73 -6.01
CA ALA A 349 23.22 -2.35 -6.28
C ALA A 349 24.34 -1.31 -6.43
N VAL A 350 24.02 -0.17 -7.04
CA VAL A 350 24.97 0.94 -7.25
C VAL A 350 24.30 2.24 -6.83
N PRO A 351 24.84 2.98 -5.85
CA PRO A 351 24.31 4.28 -5.48
C PRO A 351 24.30 5.25 -6.65
N GLU A 352 23.19 5.96 -6.81
CA GLU A 352 23.02 6.97 -7.84
C GLU A 352 23.81 8.25 -7.51
N THR A 353 24.45 8.88 -8.50
CA THR A 353 25.06 10.19 -8.35
C THR A 353 24.00 11.30 -8.50
N LYS A 354 24.34 12.54 -8.08
CA LYS A 354 23.39 13.67 -8.22
C LYS A 354 23.09 14.01 -9.68
N GLU A 355 24.08 13.82 -10.57
CA GLU A 355 23.95 14.07 -12.00
C GLU A 355 23.10 13.01 -12.72
N GLU A 356 22.97 11.84 -12.12
CA GLU A 356 22.19 10.70 -12.64
C GLU A 356 20.83 10.57 -11.97
N ASN A 357 20.34 11.64 -11.31
CA ASN A 357 19.06 11.60 -10.61
C ASN A 357 17.92 11.07 -11.50
N SER A 358 17.39 9.92 -11.15
CA SER A 358 16.26 9.26 -11.81
C SER A 358 15.08 9.01 -10.85
N ALA A 359 15.15 9.57 -9.64
CA ALA A 359 14.20 9.35 -8.57
C ALA A 359 12.79 9.90 -8.90
N GLN A 360 11.76 9.15 -8.52
CA GLN A 360 10.37 9.58 -8.68
C GLN A 360 9.96 10.65 -7.66
N PHE A 361 10.55 10.63 -6.48
CA PHE A 361 10.34 11.62 -5.42
C PHE A 361 11.46 11.57 -4.39
N ASP A 362 11.60 12.64 -3.62
CA ASP A 362 12.55 12.73 -2.53
C ASP A 362 12.11 11.89 -1.34
N ILE A 363 13.00 11.05 -0.83
CA ILE A 363 12.74 10.18 0.31
C ILE A 363 12.93 10.97 1.61
N SER A 364 11.90 10.99 2.48
CA SER A 364 11.99 11.59 3.81
C SER A 364 12.58 10.64 4.85
N ASP A 365 12.26 9.35 4.79
CA ASP A 365 12.81 8.32 5.67
C ASP A 365 13.91 7.53 4.93
N ARG A 366 15.16 7.79 5.28
CA ARG A 366 16.36 7.25 4.61
C ARG A 366 17.01 6.09 5.36
N ARG A 367 16.38 5.61 6.43
CA ARG A 367 16.90 4.52 7.23
C ARG A 367 17.07 3.25 6.40
N THR A 368 18.09 2.46 6.75
CA THR A 368 18.27 1.11 6.22
C THR A 368 17.10 0.19 6.64
N LEU A 369 16.99 -0.96 6.01
CA LEU A 369 15.93 -1.92 6.39
C LEU A 369 16.11 -2.38 7.84
N ASP A 370 17.34 -2.64 8.30
CA ASP A 370 17.60 -3.08 9.69
C ASP A 370 17.24 -2.00 10.71
N GLU A 371 17.57 -0.74 10.44
CA GLU A 371 17.16 0.38 11.31
C GLU A 371 15.62 0.51 11.38
N VAL A 372 14.90 0.29 10.28
CA VAL A 372 13.43 0.29 10.27
C VAL A 372 12.86 -0.91 11.03
N VAL A 373 13.45 -2.10 10.87
CA VAL A 373 13.06 -3.31 11.62
C VAL A 373 13.30 -3.08 13.12
N ASN A 374 14.48 -2.59 13.51
CA ASN A 374 14.82 -2.27 14.91
C ASN A 374 13.80 -1.28 15.50
N TRP A 375 13.51 -0.19 14.80
CA TRP A 375 12.53 0.81 15.21
C TRP A 375 11.11 0.23 15.38
N LEU A 376 10.67 -0.67 14.50
CA LEU A 376 9.37 -1.33 14.65
C LEU A 376 9.33 -2.22 15.89
N LEU A 377 10.43 -2.93 16.20
CA LEU A 377 10.56 -3.74 17.41
C LEU A 377 10.48 -2.87 18.68
N ASP A 378 11.13 -1.70 18.71
CA ASP A 378 11.03 -0.74 19.81
C ASP A 378 9.61 -0.19 20.02
N LEU A 379 8.81 -0.11 18.95
CA LEU A 379 7.39 0.25 19.00
C LEU A 379 6.46 -0.91 19.36
N GLY A 380 6.99 -2.11 19.61
CA GLY A 380 6.20 -3.32 19.89
C GLY A 380 5.48 -3.89 18.67
N HIS A 381 5.90 -3.52 17.46
CA HIS A 381 5.38 -4.08 16.22
C HIS A 381 6.19 -5.29 15.75
N ILE A 382 5.54 -6.20 15.03
CA ILE A 382 6.15 -7.37 14.41
C ILE A 382 6.45 -7.05 12.94
N PRO A 383 7.72 -6.81 12.55
CA PRO A 383 8.09 -6.71 11.14
C PRO A 383 7.80 -8.03 10.43
N SER A 384 6.95 -8.01 9.41
CA SER A 384 6.48 -9.20 8.72
C SER A 384 6.95 -9.22 7.27
N PHE A 385 7.70 -10.25 6.89
CA PHE A 385 8.09 -10.54 5.53
C PHE A 385 7.22 -11.64 4.89
N CYS A 386 6.08 -11.93 5.50
CA CYS A 386 5.17 -12.99 5.10
C CYS A 386 4.60 -12.78 3.69
N THR A 387 4.61 -13.86 2.90
CA THR A 387 4.02 -13.92 1.55
C THR A 387 3.11 -15.15 1.39
N ALA A 388 2.70 -15.78 2.49
CA ALA A 388 2.00 -17.07 2.49
C ALA A 388 0.65 -17.01 1.77
N CYS A 389 -0.16 -15.95 1.98
CA CYS A 389 -1.52 -15.89 1.46
C CYS A 389 -1.60 -16.11 -0.05
N TYR A 390 -0.74 -15.48 -0.85
CA TYR A 390 -0.69 -15.68 -2.31
C TYR A 390 -0.33 -17.09 -2.72
N ARG A 391 0.63 -17.67 -2.03
CA ARG A 391 1.21 -18.98 -2.34
C ARG A 391 0.28 -20.12 -1.90
N GLU A 392 -0.64 -19.84 -0.97
CA GLU A 392 -1.64 -20.77 -0.45
C GLU A 392 -3.05 -20.50 -1.00
N GLY A 393 -3.16 -19.66 -2.05
CA GLY A 393 -4.44 -19.31 -2.68
C GLY A 393 -5.43 -18.63 -1.73
N ARG A 394 -4.93 -17.88 -0.75
CA ARG A 394 -5.71 -17.05 0.18
C ARG A 394 -5.69 -15.61 -0.29
N THR A 395 -6.37 -15.33 -1.40
CA THR A 395 -6.49 -14.02 -2.04
C THR A 395 -7.96 -13.60 -2.14
N GLY A 396 -8.24 -12.36 -2.49
CA GLY A 396 -9.58 -11.83 -2.70
C GLY A 396 -10.53 -12.11 -1.54
N ASP A 397 -11.75 -12.57 -1.83
CA ASP A 397 -12.79 -12.86 -0.82
C ASP A 397 -12.34 -13.90 0.21
N ARG A 398 -11.54 -14.89 -0.18
CA ARG A 398 -11.02 -15.89 0.77
C ARG A 398 -10.14 -15.26 1.85
N PHE A 399 -9.28 -14.30 1.48
CA PHE A 399 -8.49 -13.53 2.44
C PHE A 399 -9.38 -12.66 3.32
N MET A 400 -10.29 -11.89 2.71
CA MET A 400 -11.21 -11.01 3.44
C MET A 400 -12.09 -11.76 4.42
N SER A 401 -12.58 -12.96 4.05
CA SER A 401 -13.33 -13.83 4.95
C SER A 401 -12.52 -14.27 6.18
N LEU A 402 -11.22 -14.55 6.03
CA LEU A 402 -10.34 -14.88 7.15
C LEU A 402 -10.15 -13.70 8.11
N VAL A 403 -10.00 -12.47 7.56
CA VAL A 403 -9.92 -11.25 8.37
C VAL A 403 -11.21 -11.03 9.14
N LYS A 404 -12.36 -11.06 8.45
CA LYS A 404 -13.70 -10.85 9.03
C LYS A 404 -14.01 -11.85 10.16
N ARG A 405 -13.53 -13.10 10.07
CA ARG A 405 -13.73 -14.15 11.07
C ARG A 405 -12.67 -14.15 12.18
N GLY A 406 -11.70 -13.24 12.18
CA GLY A 406 -10.61 -13.22 13.17
C GLY A 406 -9.61 -14.37 13.04
N GLN A 407 -9.68 -15.19 11.99
CA GLN A 407 -8.78 -16.33 11.76
C GLN A 407 -7.37 -15.89 11.37
N ILE A 408 -7.21 -14.64 11.03
CA ILE A 408 -5.90 -14.04 10.65
C ILE A 408 -4.86 -14.19 11.79
N ALA A 409 -5.30 -14.23 13.05
CA ALA A 409 -4.40 -14.46 14.18
C ALA A 409 -3.79 -15.88 14.19
N ASN A 410 -4.48 -16.88 13.61
CA ASN A 410 -4.01 -18.25 13.54
C ASN A 410 -3.13 -18.55 12.31
N CYS A 411 -3.09 -17.70 11.31
CA CYS A 411 -2.23 -17.87 10.14
C CYS A 411 -1.22 -16.74 9.98
N CYS A 412 -1.64 -15.48 10.05
CA CYS A 412 -0.74 -14.35 9.82
C CYS A 412 0.21 -14.09 10.98
N GLN A 413 -0.21 -14.34 12.24
CA GLN A 413 0.65 -14.17 13.41
C GLN A 413 1.85 -15.13 13.37
N PRO A 414 1.66 -16.47 13.30
CA PRO A 414 2.79 -17.38 13.25
C PRO A 414 3.67 -17.17 12.00
N ASN A 415 3.07 -16.89 10.83
CA ASN A 415 3.83 -16.61 9.62
C ASN A 415 4.69 -15.33 9.74
N ALA A 416 4.19 -14.29 10.41
CA ALA A 416 4.96 -13.08 10.67
C ALA A 416 6.16 -13.38 11.57
N LEU A 417 5.96 -14.13 12.66
CA LEU A 417 7.04 -14.50 13.59
C LEU A 417 8.10 -15.40 12.93
N MET A 418 7.68 -16.38 12.12
CA MET A 418 8.62 -17.22 11.38
C MET A 418 9.44 -16.42 10.36
N THR A 419 8.82 -15.52 9.61
CA THR A 419 9.55 -14.69 8.64
C THR A 419 10.41 -13.62 9.31
N LEU A 420 10.02 -13.11 10.47
CA LEU A 420 10.89 -12.28 11.31
C LEU A 420 12.10 -13.09 11.79
N LYS A 421 11.90 -14.33 12.26
CA LYS A 421 13.01 -15.21 12.68
C LYS A 421 14.00 -15.46 11.55
N GLU A 422 13.52 -15.74 10.32
CA GLU A 422 14.38 -15.83 9.14
C GLU A 422 15.23 -14.56 8.95
N TYR A 423 14.61 -13.38 9.08
CA TYR A 423 15.31 -12.10 8.96
C TYR A 423 16.39 -11.94 10.05
N LEU A 424 16.05 -12.27 11.29
CA LEU A 424 16.97 -12.14 12.43
C LEU A 424 18.19 -13.05 12.31
N GLU A 425 18.05 -14.24 11.75
CA GLU A 425 19.15 -15.18 11.54
C GLU A 425 20.07 -14.81 10.37
N ASP A 426 19.50 -14.24 9.29
CA ASP A 426 20.24 -14.05 8.05
C ASP A 426 20.78 -12.63 7.85
N TYR A 427 20.12 -11.60 8.42
CA TYR A 427 20.35 -10.20 7.99
C TYR A 427 20.49 -9.20 9.13
N ALA A 428 19.94 -9.48 10.32
CA ALA A 428 19.83 -8.49 11.38
C ALA A 428 21.17 -8.20 12.08
N SER A 429 21.34 -6.95 12.50
CA SER A 429 22.39 -6.58 13.45
C SER A 429 22.20 -7.30 14.79
N PRO A 430 23.26 -7.43 15.62
CA PRO A 430 23.14 -8.07 16.94
C PRO A 430 22.06 -7.45 17.83
N GLU A 431 21.91 -6.13 17.82
CA GLU A 431 20.89 -5.41 18.58
C GLU A 431 19.48 -5.74 18.09
N THR A 432 19.23 -5.66 16.79
CA THR A 432 17.96 -6.00 16.16
C THR A 432 17.60 -7.46 16.44
N ARG A 433 18.57 -8.38 16.36
CA ARG A 433 18.40 -9.80 16.65
C ARG A 433 17.95 -10.04 18.09
N GLU A 434 18.60 -9.42 19.06
CA GLU A 434 18.25 -9.56 20.49
C GLU A 434 16.81 -9.11 20.76
N LYS A 435 16.44 -7.90 20.29
CA LYS A 435 15.09 -7.35 20.43
C LYS A 435 14.04 -8.24 19.74
N GLY A 436 14.32 -8.68 18.54
CA GLY A 436 13.41 -9.51 17.75
C GLY A 436 13.15 -10.88 18.38
N ILE A 437 14.17 -11.55 18.92
CA ILE A 437 14.01 -12.83 19.61
C ILE A 437 13.12 -12.68 20.85
N ARG A 438 13.31 -11.61 21.63
CA ARG A 438 12.47 -11.31 22.78
C ARG A 438 11.01 -11.13 22.38
N LEU A 439 10.76 -10.30 21.36
CA LEU A 439 9.40 -10.09 20.84
C LEU A 439 8.76 -11.39 20.33
N ILE A 440 9.52 -12.24 19.61
CA ILE A 440 9.00 -13.53 19.14
C ILE A 440 8.53 -14.38 20.34
N HIS A 441 9.29 -14.48 21.41
CA HIS A 441 8.89 -15.26 22.59
C HIS A 441 7.60 -14.72 23.21
N GLU A 442 7.48 -13.40 23.38
CA GLU A 442 6.28 -12.77 23.93
C GLU A 442 5.03 -12.98 23.04
N GLU A 443 5.19 -12.85 21.73
CA GLU A 443 4.08 -12.94 20.77
C GLU A 443 3.66 -14.38 20.45
N MET A 444 4.55 -15.36 20.63
CA MET A 444 4.21 -16.78 20.48
C MET A 444 3.10 -17.21 21.46
N GLU A 445 3.14 -16.69 22.71
CA GLU A 445 2.13 -16.99 23.72
C GLU A 445 0.73 -16.45 23.36
N ARG A 446 0.67 -15.45 22.47
CA ARG A 446 -0.57 -14.83 22.00
C ARG A 446 -1.24 -15.57 20.84
N ILE A 447 -0.63 -16.62 20.29
CA ILE A 447 -1.27 -17.44 19.24
C ILE A 447 -2.41 -18.24 19.87
N PRO A 448 -3.67 -18.04 19.44
CA PRO A 448 -4.84 -18.60 20.15
C PRO A 448 -4.90 -20.13 20.10
N ASN A 449 -4.53 -20.73 18.96
CA ASN A 449 -4.62 -22.17 18.76
C ASN A 449 -3.34 -22.88 19.24
N PRO A 450 -3.42 -23.75 20.27
CA PRO A 450 -2.23 -24.45 20.81
C PRO A 450 -1.50 -25.33 19.78
N LYS A 451 -2.23 -26.00 18.89
CA LYS A 451 -1.62 -26.86 17.85
C LYS A 451 -0.82 -26.02 16.84
N ILE A 452 -1.36 -24.84 16.48
CA ILE A 452 -0.64 -23.91 15.58
C ILE A 452 0.59 -23.36 16.27
N ARG A 453 0.50 -23.04 17.57
CA ARG A 453 1.62 -22.60 18.38
C ARG A 453 2.74 -23.65 18.41
N GLU A 454 2.38 -24.92 18.65
CA GLU A 454 3.36 -26.02 18.64
C GLU A 454 4.06 -26.17 17.29
N ILE A 455 3.31 -26.12 16.18
CA ILE A 455 3.89 -26.18 14.83
C ILE A 455 4.82 -24.98 14.61
N ALA A 456 4.41 -23.78 15.00
CA ALA A 456 5.22 -22.57 14.84
C ALA A 456 6.51 -22.65 15.66
N LEU A 457 6.47 -23.14 16.89
CA LEU A 457 7.65 -23.35 17.74
C LEU A 457 8.64 -24.32 17.10
N ARG A 458 8.15 -25.46 16.57
CA ARG A 458 8.99 -26.40 15.84
C ARG A 458 9.65 -25.75 14.62
N ASN A 459 8.87 -24.99 13.84
CA ASN A 459 9.39 -24.31 12.65
C ASN A 459 10.41 -23.23 13.00
N LEU A 460 10.23 -22.50 14.12
CA LEU A 460 11.24 -21.54 14.60
C LEU A 460 12.56 -22.22 14.94
N HIS A 461 12.52 -23.41 15.54
CA HIS A 461 13.73 -24.20 15.81
C HIS A 461 14.39 -24.67 14.51
N GLU A 462 13.61 -25.16 13.54
CA GLU A 462 14.13 -25.56 12.23
C GLU A 462 14.74 -24.39 11.45
N ILE A 463 14.27 -23.14 11.67
CA ILE A 463 14.88 -21.93 11.10
C ILE A 463 16.26 -21.68 11.71
N GLU A 464 16.47 -21.93 13.01
CA GLU A 464 17.78 -21.87 13.67
C GLU A 464 18.76 -22.89 13.07
N GLU A 465 18.25 -24.07 12.67
CA GLU A 465 19.02 -25.10 11.99
C GLU A 465 19.29 -24.82 10.49
N GLY A 466 18.86 -23.67 9.99
CA GLY A 466 19.13 -23.20 8.64
C GLY A 466 18.01 -23.44 7.61
N LYS A 467 16.87 -24.03 8.00
CA LYS A 467 15.72 -24.14 7.09
C LYS A 467 15.01 -22.81 6.90
N ARG A 468 14.37 -22.62 5.76
CA ARG A 468 13.70 -21.37 5.39
C ARG A 468 12.37 -21.63 4.70
N ASP A 469 11.54 -20.58 4.59
CA ASP A 469 10.31 -20.55 3.80
C ASP A 469 9.17 -21.40 4.36
N PHE A 470 9.03 -21.41 5.68
CA PHE A 470 7.88 -22.03 6.35
C PHE A 470 6.60 -21.22 6.14
N ARG A 471 5.47 -21.94 6.02
CA ARG A 471 4.14 -21.38 5.81
C ARG A 471 3.08 -22.18 6.55
N LEU A 472 2.11 -21.45 7.12
CA LEU A 472 0.92 -22.01 7.76
C LEU A 472 -0.33 -21.44 7.13
#